data_540535dc07b88eff52d47432a714f831
#
_entry.id   540535dc07b88eff52d47432a714f831
#
_cell.length_a   1.000
_cell.length_b   1.000
_cell.length_c   1.000
_cell.angle_alpha   90.00
_cell.angle_beta   90.00
_cell.angle_gamma   90.00
#
_symmetry.space_group_name_H-M   'P 1'
#
loop_
_entity.id
_entity.type
_entity.pdbx_description
1 polymer ?
#
loop_
_entity_poly.entity_id
_entity_poly.type
_entity_poly.pdbx_seq_one_letter_code
_entity_poly.pdbx_strand_id
1 'polypeptide(L)'
;MRVIDMADIIRAMQNETQFVLRCEEVFHDKISSACASILSAQPKKPFVCLTGPSGSGKTTTAMRLKEYLENLGVKVCLLSMDNFFLPLDQRPPEATDWESPYCVNRELLLDTVDRLSRGETAQVPWYDFKANKTGGYTPMEGSCEAVIIAEGIHMLNPLLFDPMRSRATGIYVAPRTRIITPDDRIVKPEQVRVARRMIRDYLSRGRTLRETIERAQSVDQGEVQYIAPNKPNASIHIDTFHD
;
A
#
# COMPACT_ATOMS: atom_id res chain seq x y z
N MET A 1 -15.26 -13.92 -5.65
CA MET A 1 -13.82 -14.14 -5.96
C MET A 1 -13.76 -14.36 -7.46
N ARG A 2 -12.97 -13.56 -8.18
CA ARG A 2 -12.88 -13.65 -9.65
C ARG A 2 -11.89 -14.74 -10.06
N VAL A 3 -12.21 -15.47 -11.12
CA VAL A 3 -11.36 -16.49 -11.74
C VAL A 3 -11.27 -16.16 -13.21
N ILE A 4 -10.08 -16.22 -13.79
CA ILE A 4 -9.79 -15.92 -15.19
C ILE A 4 -8.98 -17.07 -15.78
N ASP A 5 -9.26 -17.40 -17.04
CA ASP A 5 -8.45 -18.35 -17.80
C ASP A 5 -7.19 -17.65 -18.33
N MET A 6 -6.03 -18.27 -18.17
CA MET A 6 -4.78 -17.78 -18.74
C MET A 6 -4.83 -17.68 -20.27
N ALA A 7 -5.58 -18.55 -20.92
CA ALA A 7 -5.76 -18.51 -22.37
C ALA A 7 -6.45 -17.20 -22.81
N ASP A 8 -7.38 -16.67 -22.01
CA ASP A 8 -8.04 -15.38 -22.31
C ASP A 8 -7.06 -14.21 -22.18
N ILE A 9 -6.19 -14.25 -21.16
CA ILE A 9 -5.12 -13.25 -20.99
C ILE A 9 -4.16 -13.29 -22.18
N ILE A 10 -3.69 -14.49 -22.57
CA ILE A 10 -2.77 -14.66 -23.71
C ILE A 10 -3.42 -14.19 -25.01
N ARG A 11 -4.71 -14.46 -25.20
CA ARG A 11 -5.46 -14.00 -26.38
C ARG A 11 -5.57 -12.47 -26.41
N ALA A 12 -5.89 -11.86 -25.27
CA ALA A 12 -5.98 -10.41 -25.16
C ALA A 12 -4.63 -9.72 -25.40
N MET A 13 -3.52 -10.34 -24.96
CA MET A 13 -2.15 -9.84 -25.16
C MET A 13 -1.67 -9.93 -26.63
N GLN A 14 -2.39 -10.58 -27.54
CA GLN A 14 -2.05 -10.55 -28.98
C GLN A 14 -2.08 -9.12 -29.54
N ASN A 15 -2.87 -8.23 -28.93
CA ASN A 15 -2.77 -6.79 -29.15
C ASN A 15 -2.32 -6.12 -27.85
N GLU A 16 -1.01 -6.11 -27.59
CA GLU A 16 -0.41 -5.65 -26.35
C GLU A 16 -0.82 -4.22 -25.99
N THR A 17 -0.80 -3.31 -26.97
CA THR A 17 -1.16 -1.90 -26.75
C THR A 17 -2.62 -1.77 -26.28
N GLN A 18 -3.54 -2.44 -26.94
CA GLN A 18 -4.97 -2.40 -26.58
C GLN A 18 -5.21 -3.06 -25.23
N PHE A 19 -4.52 -4.17 -24.93
CA PHE A 19 -4.60 -4.83 -23.63
C PHE A 19 -4.15 -3.92 -22.50
N VAL A 20 -2.99 -3.27 -22.66
CA VAL A 20 -2.47 -2.33 -21.64
C VAL A 20 -3.43 -1.17 -21.43
N LEU A 21 -3.92 -0.54 -22.50
CA LEU A 21 -4.87 0.58 -22.40
C LEU A 21 -6.14 0.17 -21.64
N ARG A 22 -6.70 -1.00 -21.94
CA ARG A 22 -7.85 -1.52 -21.23
C ARG A 22 -7.57 -1.75 -19.74
N CYS A 23 -6.43 -2.35 -19.41
CA CYS A 23 -6.02 -2.55 -18.01
C CYS A 23 -5.88 -1.22 -17.26
N GLU A 24 -5.29 -0.20 -17.89
CA GLU A 24 -5.17 1.14 -17.31
C GLU A 24 -6.53 1.81 -17.11
N GLU A 25 -7.46 1.66 -18.06
CA GLU A 25 -8.83 2.18 -17.96
C GLU A 25 -9.58 1.53 -16.77
N VAL A 26 -9.55 0.20 -16.67
CA VAL A 26 -10.14 -0.53 -15.53
C VAL A 26 -9.55 -0.10 -14.20
N PHE A 27 -8.24 0.16 -14.16
CA PHE A 27 -7.59 0.65 -12.94
C PHE A 27 -8.01 2.08 -12.63
N HIS A 28 -8.06 2.95 -13.63
CA HIS A 28 -8.51 4.34 -13.50
C HIS A 28 -9.93 4.41 -12.92
N ASP A 29 -10.87 3.58 -13.36
CA ASP A 29 -12.23 3.53 -12.84
C ASP A 29 -12.29 3.13 -11.37
N LYS A 30 -11.45 2.17 -10.94
CA LYS A 30 -11.32 1.80 -9.53
C LYS A 30 -10.78 2.95 -8.69
N ILE A 31 -9.79 3.70 -9.19
CA ILE A 31 -9.23 4.88 -8.53
C ILE A 31 -10.27 6.00 -8.43
N SER A 32 -10.97 6.30 -9.54
CA SER A 32 -12.04 7.30 -9.59
C SER A 32 -13.13 7.00 -8.55
N SER A 33 -13.62 5.75 -8.50
CA SER A 33 -14.63 5.31 -7.53
C SER A 33 -14.15 5.45 -6.08
N ALA A 34 -12.89 5.11 -5.81
CA ALA A 34 -12.29 5.27 -4.49
C ALA A 34 -12.18 6.75 -4.10
N CYS A 35 -11.74 7.62 -5.01
CA CYS A 35 -11.65 9.06 -4.78
C CYS A 35 -13.04 9.68 -4.53
N ALA A 36 -14.06 9.30 -5.30
CA ALA A 36 -15.44 9.72 -5.06
C ALA A 36 -15.91 9.33 -3.64
N SER A 37 -15.60 8.12 -3.20
CA SER A 37 -15.93 7.66 -1.85
C SER A 37 -15.18 8.42 -0.75
N ILE A 38 -13.90 8.79 -0.98
CA ILE A 38 -13.11 9.60 -0.06
C ILE A 38 -13.72 11.00 0.08
N LEU A 39 -14.06 11.64 -1.04
CA LEU A 39 -14.57 13.00 -1.07
C LEU A 39 -16.00 13.13 -0.54
N SER A 40 -16.83 12.09 -0.71
CA SER A 40 -18.22 12.07 -0.25
C SER A 40 -18.38 11.69 1.22
N ALA A 41 -17.30 11.30 1.92
CA ALA A 41 -17.37 10.87 3.32
C ALA A 41 -17.90 11.98 4.24
N GLN A 42 -18.93 11.66 5.04
CA GLN A 42 -19.50 12.57 6.03
C GLN A 42 -19.49 11.91 7.42
N PRO A 43 -18.93 12.54 8.46
CA PRO A 43 -18.18 13.81 8.40
C PRO A 43 -16.90 13.69 7.55
N LYS A 44 -16.33 14.83 7.11
CA LYS A 44 -15.09 14.86 6.31
C LYS A 44 -13.98 14.06 7.01
N LYS A 45 -13.37 13.15 6.26
CA LYS A 45 -12.27 12.30 6.74
C LYS A 45 -10.98 12.64 6.01
N PRO A 46 -10.13 13.49 6.61
CA PRO A 46 -8.90 13.95 5.93
C PRO A 46 -7.85 12.86 5.78
N PHE A 47 -7.95 11.75 6.52
CA PHE A 47 -6.96 10.69 6.47
C PHE A 47 -7.41 9.53 5.58
N VAL A 48 -6.49 9.03 4.77
CA VAL A 48 -6.64 7.81 3.98
C VAL A 48 -5.56 6.83 4.42
N CYS A 49 -5.97 5.78 5.11
CA CYS A 49 -5.08 4.72 5.58
C CYS A 49 -5.10 3.56 4.59
N LEU A 50 -4.07 3.45 3.76
CA LEU A 50 -3.99 2.47 2.69
C LEU A 50 -3.08 1.31 3.08
N THR A 51 -3.64 0.12 3.17
CA THR A 51 -2.94 -1.12 3.54
C THR A 51 -3.10 -2.20 2.47
N GLY A 52 -2.23 -3.17 2.54
CA GLY A 52 -2.25 -4.41 1.76
C GLY A 52 -0.92 -5.14 1.88
N PRO A 53 -0.86 -6.42 1.56
CA PRO A 53 0.35 -7.22 1.71
C PRO A 53 1.48 -6.76 0.77
N SER A 54 2.69 -7.26 1.00
CA SER A 54 3.84 -6.95 0.14
C SER A 54 3.59 -7.40 -1.30
N GLY A 55 3.92 -6.56 -2.30
CA GLY A 55 3.67 -6.81 -3.71
C GLY A 55 2.21 -6.62 -4.17
N SER A 56 1.35 -6.06 -3.32
CA SER A 56 -0.07 -5.81 -3.65
C SER A 56 -0.30 -4.59 -4.56
N GLY A 57 0.67 -3.69 -4.72
CA GLY A 57 0.52 -2.46 -5.50
C GLY A 57 0.10 -1.23 -4.67
N LYS A 58 0.29 -1.24 -3.35
CA LYS A 58 -0.05 -0.13 -2.44
C LYS A 58 0.49 1.21 -2.91
N THR A 59 1.79 1.32 -3.08
CA THR A 59 2.47 2.56 -3.46
C THR A 59 1.96 3.10 -4.79
N THR A 60 1.81 2.22 -5.79
CA THR A 60 1.23 2.61 -7.09
C THR A 60 -0.20 3.11 -6.93
N THR A 61 -1.03 2.41 -6.15
CA THR A 61 -2.41 2.84 -5.88
C THR A 61 -2.45 4.19 -5.15
N ALA A 62 -1.60 4.39 -4.15
CA ALA A 62 -1.52 5.65 -3.41
C ALA A 62 -1.09 6.82 -4.30
N MET A 63 -0.13 6.60 -5.20
CA MET A 63 0.28 7.60 -6.20
C MET A 63 -0.85 7.95 -7.18
N ARG A 64 -1.58 6.97 -7.68
CA ARG A 64 -2.73 7.19 -8.57
C ARG A 64 -3.90 7.90 -7.88
N LEU A 65 -4.18 7.57 -6.60
CA LEU A 65 -5.17 8.31 -5.80
C LEU A 65 -4.75 9.77 -5.62
N LYS A 66 -3.46 10.01 -5.30
CA LYS A 66 -2.92 11.36 -5.19
C LYS A 66 -3.10 12.14 -6.50
N GLU A 67 -2.61 11.60 -7.62
CA GLU A 67 -2.71 12.21 -8.94
C GLU A 67 -4.16 12.56 -9.30
N TYR A 68 -5.08 11.62 -9.09
CA TYR A 68 -6.51 11.83 -9.39
C TYR A 68 -7.13 12.95 -8.53
N LEU A 69 -6.86 12.94 -7.22
CA LEU A 69 -7.36 13.97 -6.30
C LEU A 69 -6.77 15.36 -6.62
N GLU A 70 -5.48 15.44 -6.96
CA GLU A 70 -4.82 16.68 -7.35
C GLU A 70 -5.39 17.25 -8.66
N ASN A 71 -5.73 16.40 -9.62
CA ASN A 71 -6.42 16.82 -10.86
C ASN A 71 -7.84 17.38 -10.60
N LEU A 72 -8.45 17.01 -9.46
CA LEU A 72 -9.70 17.61 -8.99
C LEU A 72 -9.49 18.89 -8.14
N GLY A 73 -8.25 19.39 -8.02
CA GLY A 73 -7.91 20.56 -7.22
C GLY A 73 -7.78 20.30 -5.71
N VAL A 74 -7.74 19.04 -5.29
CA VAL A 74 -7.58 18.67 -3.88
C VAL A 74 -6.09 18.60 -3.53
N LYS A 75 -5.64 19.32 -2.51
CA LYS A 75 -4.27 19.21 -2.01
C LYS A 75 -4.06 17.83 -1.34
N VAL A 76 -2.97 17.12 -1.66
CA VAL A 76 -2.69 15.80 -1.12
C VAL A 76 -1.29 15.73 -0.52
N CYS A 77 -1.21 15.23 0.72
CA CYS A 77 0.05 14.83 1.35
C CYS A 77 0.15 13.29 1.27
N LEU A 78 1.20 12.78 0.65
CA LEU A 78 1.45 11.34 0.54
C LEU A 78 2.60 10.93 1.45
N LEU A 79 2.32 10.02 2.39
CA LEU A 79 3.27 9.47 3.34
C LEU A 79 3.44 7.96 3.12
N SER A 80 4.68 7.50 3.09
CA SER A 80 4.97 6.07 3.20
C SER A 80 5.34 5.72 4.63
N MET A 81 4.61 4.78 5.23
CA MET A 81 4.91 4.25 6.55
C MET A 81 6.32 3.64 6.62
N ASP A 82 6.82 3.12 5.50
CA ASP A 82 8.16 2.53 5.42
C ASP A 82 9.26 3.52 5.81
N ASN A 83 9.02 4.83 5.71
CA ASN A 83 9.93 5.87 6.16
C ASN A 83 10.01 6.01 7.67
N PHE A 84 9.04 5.48 8.40
CA PHE A 84 8.93 5.59 9.85
C PHE A 84 9.41 4.35 10.60
N PHE A 85 10.17 3.46 9.96
CA PHE A 85 10.77 2.33 10.66
C PHE A 85 11.76 2.80 11.72
N LEU A 86 11.74 2.13 12.88
CA LEU A 86 12.72 2.31 13.93
C LEU A 86 14.07 1.70 13.50
N PRO A 87 15.20 2.39 13.78
CA PRO A 87 16.51 1.78 13.72
C PRO A 87 16.57 0.47 14.52
N LEU A 88 17.45 -0.46 14.12
CA LEU A 88 17.50 -1.80 14.74
C LEU A 88 17.73 -1.75 16.25
N ASP A 89 18.59 -0.84 16.70
CA ASP A 89 18.95 -0.64 18.11
C ASP A 89 17.86 0.04 18.95
N GLN A 90 16.83 0.57 18.30
CA GLN A 90 15.68 1.24 18.96
C GLN A 90 14.40 0.40 18.93
N ARG A 91 14.45 -0.80 18.35
CA ARG A 91 13.28 -1.67 18.28
C ARG A 91 12.96 -2.30 19.63
N PRO A 92 11.68 -2.27 20.04
CA PRO A 92 11.28 -2.91 21.28
C PRO A 92 11.30 -4.45 21.15
N PRO A 93 11.30 -5.19 22.29
CA PRO A 93 11.28 -6.66 22.28
C PRO A 93 10.09 -7.28 21.52
N GLU A 94 8.97 -6.57 21.42
CA GLU A 94 7.78 -6.97 20.70
C GLU A 94 7.96 -6.94 19.17
N ALA A 95 9.00 -6.26 18.68
CA ALA A 95 9.37 -6.25 17.27
C ALA A 95 10.14 -7.54 16.91
N THR A 96 9.47 -8.68 17.01
CA THR A 96 10.06 -10.03 16.89
C THR A 96 10.54 -10.37 15.47
N ASP A 97 10.02 -9.67 14.47
CA ASP A 97 10.41 -9.82 13.07
C ASP A 97 10.23 -8.49 12.30
N TRP A 98 10.70 -8.44 11.05
CA TRP A 98 10.64 -7.24 10.21
C TRP A 98 9.23 -6.84 9.77
N GLU A 99 8.27 -7.77 9.80
CA GLU A 99 6.88 -7.54 9.44
C GLU A 99 6.05 -7.12 10.67
N SER A 100 6.66 -7.03 11.86
CA SER A 100 5.98 -6.62 13.09
C SER A 100 5.58 -5.13 13.05
N PRO A 101 4.35 -4.77 13.46
CA PRO A 101 3.91 -3.38 13.55
C PRO A 101 4.71 -2.56 14.59
N TYR A 102 5.37 -3.22 15.53
CA TYR A 102 6.24 -2.58 16.53
C TYR A 102 7.58 -2.11 15.95
N CYS A 103 7.90 -2.46 14.70
CA CYS A 103 9.05 -1.89 13.99
C CYS A 103 8.83 -0.44 13.54
N VAL A 104 7.60 0.08 13.62
CA VAL A 104 7.26 1.44 13.17
C VAL A 104 7.29 2.43 14.33
N ASN A 105 7.92 3.58 14.13
CA ASN A 105 7.82 4.71 15.03
C ASN A 105 6.41 5.31 14.97
N ARG A 106 5.51 4.71 15.71
CA ARG A 106 4.08 5.03 15.75
C ARG A 106 3.84 6.48 16.17
N GLU A 107 4.54 6.94 17.18
CA GLU A 107 4.35 8.29 17.74
C GLU A 107 4.71 9.34 16.72
N LEU A 108 5.87 9.21 16.06
CA LEU A 108 6.31 10.13 15.02
C LEU A 108 5.36 10.12 13.82
N LEU A 109 4.85 8.95 13.40
CA LEU A 109 3.91 8.86 12.29
C LEU A 109 2.58 9.56 12.62
N LEU A 110 2.01 9.32 13.79
CA LEU A 110 0.75 9.93 14.22
C LEU A 110 0.90 11.45 14.42
N ASP A 111 1.99 11.92 15.02
CA ASP A 111 2.29 13.35 15.14
C ASP A 111 2.43 14.01 13.76
N THR A 112 3.18 13.38 12.84
CA THR A 112 3.35 13.87 11.47
C THR A 112 2.01 14.05 10.77
N VAL A 113 1.15 13.02 10.80
CA VAL A 113 -0.18 13.06 10.17
C VAL A 113 -1.05 14.16 10.78
N ASP A 114 -1.05 14.29 12.10
CA ASP A 114 -1.85 15.28 12.81
C ASP A 114 -1.38 16.72 12.53
N ARG A 115 -0.08 16.99 12.55
CA ARG A 115 0.51 18.28 12.17
C ARG A 115 0.14 18.68 10.74
N LEU A 116 0.33 17.79 9.78
CA LEU A 116 -0.03 18.04 8.39
C LEU A 116 -1.52 18.37 8.24
N SER A 117 -2.39 17.70 9.00
CA SER A 117 -3.84 17.95 8.97
C SER A 117 -4.26 19.31 9.57
N ARG A 118 -3.41 19.90 10.42
CA ARG A 118 -3.59 21.24 10.97
C ARG A 118 -2.97 22.35 10.11
N GLY A 119 -2.37 21.99 8.97
CA GLY A 119 -1.70 22.93 8.08
C GLY A 119 -0.29 23.29 8.52
N GLU A 120 0.27 22.56 9.48
CA GLU A 120 1.64 22.77 9.96
C GLU A 120 2.65 22.07 9.05
N THR A 121 3.88 22.57 8.99
CA THR A 121 4.99 21.84 8.38
C THR A 121 5.48 20.74 9.31
N ALA A 122 5.61 19.52 8.79
CA ALA A 122 6.18 18.39 9.50
C ALA A 122 7.51 17.96 8.89
N GLN A 123 8.43 17.49 9.72
CA GLN A 123 9.70 16.88 9.29
C GLN A 123 9.46 15.38 9.06
N VAL A 124 9.29 14.99 7.81
CA VAL A 124 9.04 13.60 7.41
C VAL A 124 10.37 12.86 7.31
N PRO A 125 10.59 11.77 8.05
CA PRO A 125 11.81 10.98 7.93
C PRO A 125 11.85 10.26 6.57
N TRP A 126 13.06 9.85 6.18
CA TRP A 126 13.24 8.80 5.19
C TRP A 126 14.16 7.71 5.76
N TYR A 127 13.85 6.46 5.45
CA TYR A 127 14.54 5.29 6.01
C TYR A 127 15.50 4.68 5.00
N ASP A 128 16.76 4.54 5.40
CA ASP A 128 17.77 3.83 4.61
C ASP A 128 17.74 2.33 4.92
N PHE A 129 17.14 1.54 4.06
CA PHE A 129 17.05 0.09 4.20
C PHE A 129 18.39 -0.65 4.06
N LYS A 130 19.42 -0.03 3.48
CA LYS A 130 20.76 -0.61 3.42
C LYS A 130 21.50 -0.41 4.73
N ALA A 131 21.40 0.79 5.28
CA ALA A 131 22.01 1.14 6.56
C ALA A 131 21.15 0.76 7.78
N ASN A 132 19.88 0.36 7.56
CA ASN A 132 18.90 0.03 8.62
C ASN A 132 18.71 1.14 9.67
N LYS A 133 18.63 2.38 9.21
CA LYS A 133 18.48 3.56 10.08
C LYS A 133 17.74 4.69 9.36
N THR A 134 17.27 5.67 10.14
CA THR A 134 16.78 6.93 9.59
C THR A 134 17.94 7.63 8.88
N GLY A 135 17.76 7.93 7.58
CA GLY A 135 18.78 8.59 6.77
C GLY A 135 18.72 10.12 6.86
N GLY A 136 17.59 10.68 7.28
CA GLY A 136 17.39 12.12 7.44
C GLY A 136 15.92 12.49 7.45
N TYR A 137 15.64 13.79 7.34
CA TYR A 137 14.31 14.37 7.36
C TYR A 137 14.11 15.33 6.19
N THR A 138 12.89 15.40 5.68
CA THR A 138 12.49 16.36 4.63
C THR A 138 11.26 17.12 5.08
N PRO A 139 11.22 18.47 5.00
CA PRO A 139 10.04 19.22 5.36
C PRO A 139 8.90 18.94 4.37
N MET A 140 7.69 18.75 4.90
CA MET A 140 6.46 18.60 4.14
C MET A 140 5.44 19.62 4.66
N GLU A 141 4.90 20.44 3.78
CA GLU A 141 3.89 21.43 4.13
C GLU A 141 2.50 20.80 4.20
N GLY A 142 1.84 20.99 5.33
CA GLY A 142 0.46 20.57 5.56
C GLY A 142 -0.58 21.53 4.98
N SER A 143 -1.85 21.17 5.11
CA SER A 143 -2.99 22.03 4.86
C SER A 143 -4.23 21.47 5.57
N CYS A 144 -5.02 22.34 6.20
CA CYS A 144 -6.29 21.97 6.83
C CYS A 144 -7.31 21.39 5.83
N GLU A 145 -7.11 21.64 4.54
CA GLU A 145 -7.98 21.14 3.46
C GLU A 145 -7.40 19.93 2.75
N ALA A 146 -6.15 19.55 3.06
CA ALA A 146 -5.50 18.44 2.40
C ALA A 146 -6.14 17.10 2.77
N VAL A 147 -6.09 16.16 1.82
CA VAL A 147 -6.22 14.72 2.06
C VAL A 147 -4.82 14.17 2.34
N ILE A 148 -4.65 13.48 3.47
CA ILE A 148 -3.39 12.87 3.85
C ILE A 148 -3.49 11.37 3.60
N ILE A 149 -2.78 10.90 2.59
CA ILE A 149 -2.70 9.48 2.24
C ILE A 149 -1.47 8.89 2.94
N ALA A 150 -1.68 8.00 3.90
CA ALA A 150 -0.62 7.21 4.52
C ALA A 150 -0.71 5.77 4.03
N GLU A 151 0.33 5.29 3.34
CA GLU A 151 0.38 3.92 2.82
C GLU A 151 1.42 3.08 3.57
N GLY A 152 1.08 1.82 3.80
CA GLY A 152 1.98 0.86 4.41
C GLY A 152 1.28 -0.42 4.82
N ILE A 153 2.07 -1.44 5.17
CA ILE A 153 1.50 -2.76 5.52
C ILE A 153 0.66 -2.74 6.80
N HIS A 154 0.88 -1.77 7.69
CA HIS A 154 0.21 -1.68 8.99
C HIS A 154 -0.76 -0.51 9.15
N MET A 155 -1.07 0.26 8.09
CA MET A 155 -1.92 1.44 8.21
C MET A 155 -3.37 1.14 8.66
N LEU A 156 -3.81 -0.12 8.59
CA LEU A 156 -5.08 -0.58 9.16
C LEU A 156 -4.92 -1.39 10.46
N ASN A 157 -3.69 -1.56 10.96
CA ASN A 157 -3.46 -2.17 12.26
C ASN A 157 -4.02 -1.26 13.37
N PRO A 158 -4.72 -1.79 14.40
CA PRO A 158 -5.28 -1.00 15.49
C PRO A 158 -4.29 -0.03 16.14
N LEU A 159 -3.02 -0.39 16.26
CA LEU A 159 -1.99 0.48 16.81
C LEU A 159 -1.86 1.83 16.08
N LEU A 160 -2.07 1.84 14.76
CA LEU A 160 -1.99 3.05 13.93
C LEU A 160 -3.38 3.58 13.56
N PHE A 161 -4.33 2.68 13.26
CA PHE A 161 -5.63 3.05 12.73
C PHE A 161 -6.60 3.59 13.79
N ASP A 162 -6.65 2.97 14.98
CA ASP A 162 -7.64 3.35 16.01
C ASP A 162 -7.53 4.81 16.46
N PRO A 163 -6.34 5.39 16.63
CA PRO A 163 -6.23 6.82 16.95
C PRO A 163 -6.80 7.76 15.89
N MET A 164 -6.88 7.30 14.64
CA MET A 164 -7.35 8.08 13.48
C MET A 164 -8.73 7.62 12.99
N ARG A 165 -9.28 6.50 13.48
CA ARG A 165 -10.46 5.79 12.94
C ARG A 165 -11.65 6.69 12.62
N SER A 166 -12.00 7.60 13.51
CA SER A 166 -13.16 8.50 13.32
C SER A 166 -12.95 9.50 12.18
N ARG A 167 -11.69 9.80 11.85
CA ARG A 167 -11.26 10.80 10.84
C ARG A 167 -10.60 10.14 9.62
N ALA A 168 -10.59 8.80 9.53
CA ALA A 168 -9.88 8.05 8.50
C ALA A 168 -10.81 7.23 7.61
N THR A 169 -10.44 7.12 6.34
CA THR A 169 -10.97 6.14 5.40
C THR A 169 -9.94 5.03 5.23
N GLY A 170 -10.33 3.81 5.57
CA GLY A 170 -9.48 2.63 5.41
C GLY A 170 -9.59 2.05 4.00
N ILE A 171 -8.47 1.80 3.34
CA ILE A 171 -8.40 1.16 2.01
C ILE A 171 -7.52 -0.08 2.09
N TYR A 172 -8.04 -1.21 1.62
CA TYR A 172 -7.28 -2.45 1.48
C TYR A 172 -7.01 -2.77 0.02
N VAL A 173 -5.74 -2.90 -0.34
CA VAL A 173 -5.24 -3.09 -1.70
C VAL A 173 -4.60 -4.47 -1.84
N ALA A 174 -5.13 -5.31 -2.70
CA ALA A 174 -4.53 -6.62 -3.01
C ALA A 174 -5.07 -7.18 -4.33
N PRO A 175 -4.27 -7.97 -5.08
CA PRO A 175 -4.84 -8.79 -6.13
C PRO A 175 -5.77 -9.83 -5.51
N ARG A 176 -6.93 -10.05 -6.12
CA ARG A 176 -7.98 -10.97 -5.63
C ARG A 176 -8.38 -12.02 -6.68
N THR A 177 -7.88 -11.87 -7.89
CA THR A 177 -8.15 -12.74 -9.03
C THR A 177 -7.26 -13.97 -8.98
N ARG A 178 -7.84 -15.13 -9.28
CA ARG A 178 -7.14 -16.39 -9.52
C ARG A 178 -7.06 -16.65 -11.02
N ILE A 179 -5.95 -17.22 -11.47
CA ILE A 179 -5.74 -17.53 -12.89
C ILE A 179 -5.68 -19.06 -13.03
N ILE A 180 -6.51 -19.62 -13.93
CA ILE A 180 -6.43 -21.03 -14.31
C ILE A 180 -5.44 -21.14 -15.46
N THR A 181 -4.46 -22.02 -15.31
CA THR A 181 -3.47 -22.32 -16.35
C THR A 181 -4.00 -23.38 -17.32
N PRO A 182 -3.42 -23.55 -18.53
CA PRO A 182 -3.87 -24.54 -19.51
C PRO A 182 -3.78 -26.00 -19.03
N ASP A 183 -3.04 -26.27 -17.97
CA ASP A 183 -2.92 -27.55 -17.31
C ASP A 183 -3.75 -27.64 -16.00
N ASP A 184 -4.83 -26.85 -15.93
CA ASP A 184 -5.82 -26.80 -14.84
C ASP A 184 -5.24 -26.45 -13.45
N ARG A 185 -4.03 -25.91 -13.38
CA ARG A 185 -3.48 -25.39 -12.12
C ARG A 185 -4.02 -24.01 -11.84
N ILE A 186 -4.12 -23.65 -10.56
CA ILE A 186 -4.58 -22.34 -10.10
C ILE A 186 -3.39 -21.51 -9.62
N VAL A 187 -3.11 -20.43 -10.33
CA VAL A 187 -2.21 -19.38 -9.82
C VAL A 187 -3.00 -18.51 -8.85
N LYS A 188 -2.58 -18.52 -7.59
CA LYS A 188 -3.22 -17.77 -6.50
C LYS A 188 -2.71 -16.32 -6.44
N PRO A 189 -3.49 -15.38 -5.87
CA PRO A 189 -3.08 -13.98 -5.68
C PRO A 189 -1.72 -13.82 -4.97
N GLU A 190 -1.41 -14.71 -4.02
CA GLU A 190 -0.14 -14.72 -3.29
C GLU A 190 1.04 -14.97 -4.24
N GLN A 191 0.90 -15.88 -5.20
CA GLN A 191 1.94 -16.17 -6.20
C GLN A 191 2.15 -14.98 -7.15
N VAL A 192 1.07 -14.31 -7.56
CA VAL A 192 1.16 -13.06 -8.33
C VAL A 192 1.95 -11.99 -7.56
N ARG A 193 1.71 -11.86 -6.26
CA ARG A 193 2.44 -10.91 -5.41
C ARG A 193 3.92 -11.27 -5.25
N VAL A 194 4.24 -12.57 -5.12
CA VAL A 194 5.64 -13.03 -5.10
C VAL A 194 6.34 -12.64 -6.39
N ALA A 195 5.73 -12.87 -7.55
CA ALA A 195 6.29 -12.49 -8.85
C ALA A 195 6.51 -10.97 -8.95
N ARG A 196 5.53 -10.15 -8.58
CA ARG A 196 5.66 -8.69 -8.54
C ARG A 196 6.78 -8.23 -7.59
N ARG A 197 6.92 -8.88 -6.44
CA ARG A 197 7.99 -8.59 -5.49
C ARG A 197 9.36 -8.96 -6.04
N MET A 198 9.48 -10.10 -6.71
CA MET A 198 10.73 -10.52 -7.36
C MET A 198 11.19 -9.47 -8.39
N ILE A 199 10.28 -9.02 -9.25
CA ILE A 199 10.58 -8.00 -10.26
C ILE A 199 11.00 -6.69 -9.59
N ARG A 200 10.22 -6.19 -8.64
CA ARG A 200 10.52 -4.94 -7.92
C ARG A 200 11.87 -5.01 -7.19
N ASP A 201 12.10 -6.07 -6.43
CA ASP A 201 13.30 -6.20 -5.59
C ASP A 201 14.55 -6.33 -6.46
N TYR A 202 14.45 -7.01 -7.61
CA TYR A 202 15.53 -7.08 -8.59
C TYR A 202 15.81 -5.71 -9.23
N LEU A 203 14.78 -5.00 -9.70
CA LEU A 203 14.94 -3.74 -10.44
C LEU A 203 15.30 -2.54 -9.55
N SER A 204 14.79 -2.48 -8.32
CA SER A 204 14.84 -1.26 -7.49
C SER A 204 15.55 -1.42 -6.15
N ARG A 205 15.72 -2.65 -5.63
CA ARG A 205 16.32 -2.89 -4.32
C ARG A 205 17.66 -3.62 -4.37
N GLY A 206 18.13 -3.97 -5.59
CA GLY A 206 19.40 -4.68 -5.81
C GLY A 206 19.43 -6.09 -5.18
N ARG A 207 18.28 -6.72 -4.97
CA ARG A 207 18.17 -8.08 -4.43
C ARG A 207 18.09 -9.11 -5.55
N THR A 208 18.68 -10.28 -5.32
CA THR A 208 18.55 -11.40 -6.22
C THR A 208 17.16 -12.06 -6.08
N LEU A 209 16.74 -12.80 -7.11
CA LEU A 209 15.49 -13.57 -7.08
C LEU A 209 15.50 -14.60 -5.95
N ARG A 210 16.66 -15.24 -5.69
CA ARG A 210 16.84 -16.21 -4.62
C ARG A 210 16.56 -15.59 -3.23
N GLU A 211 17.16 -14.46 -2.92
CA GLU A 211 16.95 -13.74 -1.66
C GLU A 211 15.49 -13.35 -1.46
N THR A 212 14.79 -12.97 -2.54
CA THR A 212 13.37 -12.64 -2.47
C THR A 212 12.50 -13.88 -2.18
N ILE A 213 12.84 -15.03 -2.79
CA ILE A 213 12.12 -16.31 -2.56
C ILE A 213 12.38 -16.80 -1.13
N GLU A 214 13.60 -16.77 -0.64
CA GLU A 214 13.96 -17.19 0.73
C GLU A 214 13.19 -16.39 1.79
N ARG A 215 12.93 -15.11 1.54
CA ARG A 215 12.12 -14.25 2.42
C ARG A 215 10.61 -14.40 2.22
N ALA A 216 10.15 -15.12 1.19
CA ALA A 216 8.73 -15.22 0.89
C ALA A 216 7.92 -15.81 2.05
N GLN A 217 8.44 -16.86 2.67
CA GLN A 217 7.75 -17.52 3.78
C GLN A 217 7.58 -16.61 5.00
N SER A 218 8.61 -15.86 5.39
CA SER A 218 8.54 -14.91 6.50
C SER A 218 7.52 -13.79 6.21
N VAL A 219 7.50 -13.27 4.98
CA VAL A 219 6.54 -12.23 4.56
C VAL A 219 5.10 -12.77 4.55
N ASP A 220 4.89 -14.00 4.11
CA ASP A 220 3.57 -14.64 4.12
C ASP A 220 3.08 -14.89 5.57
N GLN A 221 3.96 -15.27 6.48
CA GLN A 221 3.65 -15.38 7.91
C GLN A 221 3.27 -14.02 8.51
N GLY A 222 4.05 -12.98 8.23
CA GLY A 222 3.75 -11.61 8.67
C GLY A 222 2.41 -11.09 8.13
N GLU A 223 2.05 -11.44 6.87
CA GLU A 223 0.73 -11.12 6.33
C GLU A 223 -0.39 -11.75 7.14
N VAL A 224 -0.31 -13.06 7.39
CA VAL A 224 -1.32 -13.79 8.15
C VAL A 224 -1.46 -13.25 9.57
N GLN A 225 -0.35 -12.91 10.20
CA GLN A 225 -0.31 -12.48 11.59
C GLN A 225 -0.70 -11.01 11.77
N TYR A 226 -0.23 -10.11 10.92
CA TYR A 226 -0.29 -8.67 11.18
C TYR A 226 -1.13 -7.86 10.17
N ILE A 227 -1.38 -8.39 8.96
CA ILE A 227 -2.01 -7.60 7.89
C ILE A 227 -3.43 -8.09 7.60
N ALA A 228 -3.59 -9.39 7.33
CA ALA A 228 -4.89 -9.97 6.96
C ALA A 228 -5.98 -9.82 8.04
N PRO A 229 -5.70 -9.93 9.36
CA PRO A 229 -6.69 -9.71 10.40
C PRO A 229 -7.28 -8.30 10.42
N ASN A 230 -6.55 -7.32 9.90
CA ASN A 230 -6.96 -5.91 9.88
C ASN A 230 -7.73 -5.49 8.62
N LYS A 231 -7.91 -6.40 7.66
CA LYS A 231 -8.71 -6.16 6.45
C LYS A 231 -10.15 -5.67 6.73
N PRO A 232 -10.86 -6.12 7.77
CA PRO A 232 -12.19 -5.60 8.10
C PRO A 232 -12.22 -4.10 8.47
N ASN A 233 -11.08 -3.50 8.81
CA ASN A 233 -10.98 -2.06 9.08
C ASN A 233 -11.02 -1.21 7.79
N ALA A 234 -10.96 -1.82 6.60
CA ALA A 234 -11.11 -1.13 5.34
C ALA A 234 -12.58 -0.96 4.97
N SER A 235 -12.97 0.25 4.59
CA SER A 235 -14.27 0.55 3.96
C SER A 235 -14.22 0.43 2.42
N ILE A 236 -13.02 0.53 1.83
CA ILE A 236 -12.79 0.44 0.38
C ILE A 236 -11.81 -0.71 0.11
N HIS A 237 -12.12 -1.51 -0.90
CA HIS A 237 -11.26 -2.61 -1.35
C HIS A 237 -10.92 -2.43 -2.82
N ILE A 238 -9.62 -2.36 -3.13
CA ILE A 238 -9.11 -2.22 -4.51
C ILE A 238 -8.43 -3.51 -4.93
N ASP A 239 -9.00 -4.18 -5.93
CA ASP A 239 -8.34 -5.30 -6.61
C ASP A 239 -7.34 -4.74 -7.62
N THR A 240 -6.07 -5.07 -7.44
CA THR A 240 -4.98 -4.64 -8.32
C THR A 240 -4.66 -5.64 -9.43
N PHE A 241 -5.57 -6.54 -9.72
CA PHE A 241 -5.58 -7.30 -10.94
C PHE A 241 -6.47 -6.55 -11.95
N HIS A 242 -5.93 -6.28 -13.12
CA HIS A 242 -6.60 -5.56 -14.21
C HIS A 242 -6.51 -6.43 -15.46
N ASP A 243 -7.59 -6.63 -16.14
CA ASP A 243 -7.76 -7.43 -17.35
C ASP A 243 -8.84 -6.85 -18.27
#